data_b0920162b586c16df59109c92146811a
#
_entry.id   b0920162b586c16df59109c92146811a
#
_cell.length_a   1.000
_cell.length_b   1.000
_cell.length_c   1.000
_cell.angle_alpha   90.00
_cell.angle_beta   90.00
_cell.angle_gamma   90.00
#
_symmetry.space_group_name_H-M   'P 1'
#
loop_
_entity.id
_entity.type
_entity.pdbx_description
1 polymer ?
#
loop_
_entity_poly.entity_id
_entity_poly.type
_entity_poly.pdbx_seq_one_letter_code
_entity_poly.pdbx_strand_id
1 'polypeptide(L)'
;IDPNKLKFGSKIDISDSQREAYYSVKEIISPEILVLDNDLKIKLIGVKENKIINGKALQFLKEKLKGQKVFLKYDSQKYDKDGNLQCYLYLKNKTFINAHLIKNGLANADISMDYKYKSKFISMR
;
A
#
# COMPACT_ATOMS: atom_id res chain seq x y z
N ILE A 1 -29.82 9.34 -15.62
CA ILE A 1 -30.12 9.52 -15.63
C ILE A 1 -30.05 9.25 -15.61
N ASP A 2 -29.75 9.35 -15.43
CA ASP A 2 -30.02 9.49 -15.39
C ASP A 2 -29.86 9.12 -15.31
N PRO A 3 -29.27 9.14 -15.41
CA PRO A 3 -29.33 9.20 -15.31
C PRO A 3 -29.16 8.91 -15.27
N ASN A 4 -28.56 9.09 -15.21
CA ASN A 4 -28.74 9.23 -15.15
C ASN A 4 -28.59 9.05 -15.06
N LYS A 5 -28.15 9.21 -15.10
CA LYS A 5 -28.31 9.42 -15.00
C LYS A 5 -28.11 9.22 -14.88
N LEU A 6 -27.70 9.15 -14.71
CA LEU A 6 -27.76 9.33 -14.51
C LEU A 6 -27.52 9.04 -14.38
N LYS A 7 -27.18 9.13 -14.36
CA LYS A 7 -27.20 9.15 -14.11
C LYS A 7 -26.93 8.85 -13.97
N PHE A 8 -26.55 8.83 -13.74
CA PHE A 8 -26.55 8.84 -13.50
C PHE A 8 -26.25 8.66 -13.22
N GLY A 9 -26.10 8.65 -13.35
CA GLY A 9 -25.86 8.89 -12.96
C GLY A 9 -25.47 8.48 -12.46
N SER A 10 -25.53 8.65 -12.49
CA SER A 10 -25.26 8.44 -11.84
C SER A 10 -24.95 7.74 -11.44
N LYS A 11 -25.12 8.19 -11.47
CA LYS A 11 -24.76 7.42 -10.93
C LYS A 11 -24.07 6.90 -11.04
N ILE A 12 -23.59 7.17 -10.98
CA ILE A 12 -22.89 6.66 -10.88
C ILE A 12 -21.94 6.51 -10.62
N ASP A 13 -21.59 7.02 -10.73
CA ASP A 13 -20.43 7.09 -10.20
C ASP A 13 -20.05 6.23 -9.03
N ILE A 14 -20.87 5.66 -8.35
CA ILE A 14 -20.68 4.72 -7.25
C ILE A 14 -19.88 3.52 -7.68
N SER A 15 -20.09 3.04 -8.86
CA SER A 15 -19.32 1.91 -9.37
C SER A 15 -17.82 2.21 -9.45
N ASP A 16 -17.47 3.45 -9.73
CA ASP A 16 -16.06 3.84 -9.76
C ASP A 16 -15.44 3.83 -8.38
N SER A 17 -16.19 4.24 -7.36
CA SER A 17 -15.67 4.24 -6.01
C SER A 17 -15.46 2.82 -5.47
N GLN A 18 -16.12 1.83 -6.04
CA GLN A 18 -15.99 0.44 -5.64
C GLN A 18 -14.93 -0.31 -6.43
N ARG A 19 -14.45 0.26 -7.51
CA ARG A 19 -13.37 -0.32 -8.28
C ARG A 19 -12.05 0.06 -7.69
N GLU A 20 -11.18 -0.90 -7.63
CA GLU A 20 -9.81 -0.63 -7.22
C GLU A 20 -9.00 -0.26 -8.45
N ALA A 21 -8.29 0.85 -8.35
CA ALA A 21 -7.35 1.24 -9.40
C ALA A 21 -6.08 0.40 -9.24
N TYR A 22 -5.58 -0.10 -10.36
CA TYR A 22 -4.36 -0.90 -10.35
C TYR A 22 -3.19 -0.08 -10.88
N TYR A 23 -2.03 -0.29 -10.28
CA TYR A 23 -0.80 0.42 -10.61
C TYR A 23 0.33 -0.58 -10.77
N SER A 24 1.41 -0.16 -11.41
CA SER A 24 2.67 -0.88 -11.38
C SER A 24 3.65 -0.10 -10.52
N VAL A 25 4.59 -0.78 -9.88
CA VAL A 25 5.60 -0.11 -9.08
C VAL A 25 6.75 0.26 -10.00
N LYS A 26 7.04 1.56 -10.07
CA LYS A 26 8.10 2.11 -10.92
C LYS A 26 9.45 2.06 -10.24
N GLU A 27 9.47 2.36 -8.94
CA GLU A 27 10.72 2.46 -8.18
C GLU A 27 10.49 2.09 -6.73
N ILE A 28 11.47 1.46 -6.11
CA ILE A 28 11.46 1.14 -4.68
C ILE A 28 12.57 1.97 -4.05
N ILE A 29 12.19 3.01 -3.31
CA ILE A 29 13.15 3.89 -2.65
C ILE A 29 13.67 3.24 -1.38
N SER A 30 12.78 2.64 -0.60
CA SER A 30 13.11 1.97 0.65
C SER A 30 12.02 0.95 0.95
N PRO A 31 12.19 0.09 1.97
CA PRO A 31 11.11 -0.83 2.35
C PRO A 31 9.82 -0.13 2.78
N GLU A 32 9.89 1.15 3.08
CA GLU A 32 8.70 1.94 3.48
C GLU A 32 8.11 2.75 2.35
N ILE A 33 8.91 3.13 1.34
CA ILE A 33 8.51 4.12 0.34
C ILE A 33 8.74 3.61 -1.06
N LEU A 34 7.68 3.63 -1.86
CA LEU A 34 7.68 3.18 -3.26
C LEU A 34 7.13 4.29 -4.14
N VAL A 35 7.46 4.23 -5.44
CA VAL A 35 6.91 5.14 -6.45
C VAL A 35 6.15 4.31 -7.46
N LEU A 36 4.91 4.69 -7.72
CA LEU A 36 4.06 4.01 -8.69
C LEU A 36 4.29 4.56 -10.11
N ASP A 37 3.74 3.88 -11.09
CA ASP A 37 3.94 4.23 -12.50
C ASP A 37 3.35 5.59 -12.89
N ASN A 38 2.44 6.14 -12.07
CA ASN A 38 1.91 7.50 -12.26
C ASN A 38 2.71 8.54 -11.46
N ASP A 39 3.91 8.19 -11.01
CA ASP A 39 4.81 9.02 -10.19
C ASP A 39 4.28 9.32 -8.79
N LEU A 40 3.26 8.62 -8.35
CA LEU A 40 2.72 8.77 -7.01
C LEU A 40 3.64 8.08 -6.00
N LYS A 41 4.12 8.85 -5.03
CA LYS A 41 4.97 8.32 -3.97
C LYS A 41 4.10 7.83 -2.83
N ILE A 42 4.25 6.58 -2.45
CA ILE A 42 3.45 5.96 -1.39
C ILE A 42 4.33 5.52 -0.24
N LYS A 43 3.76 5.54 0.96
CA LYS A 43 4.39 5.02 2.15
C LYS A 43 3.55 3.87 2.71
N LEU A 44 4.22 2.76 3.02
CA LEU A 44 3.52 1.59 3.52
C LEU A 44 3.19 1.76 5.00
N ILE A 45 1.90 1.74 5.33
CA ILE A 45 1.43 1.91 6.71
C ILE A 45 1.90 0.75 7.57
N GLY A 46 2.42 1.09 8.75
CA GLY A 46 2.79 0.08 9.75
C GLY A 46 4.10 -0.62 9.48
N VAL A 47 4.79 -0.30 8.40
CA VAL A 47 6.08 -0.90 8.04
C VAL A 47 7.18 0.07 8.44
N LYS A 48 8.10 -0.39 9.28
CA LYS A 48 9.28 0.38 9.67
C LYS A 48 10.52 -0.38 9.22
N GLU A 49 11.36 0.27 8.41
CA GLU A 49 12.54 -0.39 7.89
C GLU A 49 13.51 -0.82 8.99
N ASN A 50 14.18 -1.93 8.77
CA ASN A 50 15.25 -2.40 9.61
C ASN A 50 16.54 -2.29 8.80
N LYS A 51 17.38 -1.34 9.15
CA LYS A 51 18.56 -1.01 8.35
C LYS A 51 19.54 -2.18 8.20
N ILE A 52 19.53 -3.09 9.15
CA ILE A 52 20.43 -4.25 9.10
C ILE A 52 20.07 -5.19 7.94
N ILE A 53 18.77 -5.29 7.63
CA ILE A 53 18.28 -6.23 6.62
C ILE A 53 17.60 -5.55 5.44
N ASN A 54 17.82 -4.25 5.25
CA ASN A 54 17.19 -3.50 4.17
C ASN A 54 17.46 -4.10 2.79
N GLY A 55 18.66 -4.61 2.56
CA GLY A 55 18.99 -5.23 1.29
C GLY A 55 18.09 -6.41 0.96
N LYS A 56 17.80 -7.25 1.96
CA LYS A 56 16.88 -8.38 1.78
C LYS A 56 15.45 -7.91 1.56
N ALA A 57 15.02 -6.88 2.29
CA ALA A 57 13.69 -6.33 2.12
C ALA A 57 13.51 -5.74 0.73
N LEU A 58 14.49 -4.98 0.24
CA LEU A 58 14.45 -4.42 -1.10
C LEU A 58 14.39 -5.49 -2.17
N GLN A 59 15.18 -6.55 -2.00
CA GLN A 59 15.17 -7.66 -2.96
C GLN A 59 13.83 -8.38 -2.95
N PHE A 60 13.26 -8.61 -1.78
CA PHE A 60 11.93 -9.22 -1.64
C PHE A 60 10.88 -8.40 -2.41
N LEU A 61 10.89 -7.07 -2.19
CA LEU A 61 9.94 -6.19 -2.87
C LEU A 61 10.14 -6.20 -4.39
N LYS A 62 11.38 -6.16 -4.84
CA LYS A 62 11.65 -6.21 -6.28
C LYS A 62 11.12 -7.49 -6.90
N GLU A 63 11.33 -8.62 -6.26
CA GLU A 63 10.86 -9.90 -6.78
C GLU A 63 9.35 -10.03 -6.75
N LYS A 64 8.72 -9.58 -5.66
CA LYS A 64 7.26 -9.70 -5.52
C LYS A 64 6.52 -8.74 -6.42
N LEU A 65 7.07 -7.55 -6.65
CA LEU A 65 6.37 -6.51 -7.38
C LEU A 65 6.70 -6.46 -8.88
N LYS A 66 7.73 -7.17 -9.31
CA LYS A 66 8.15 -7.16 -10.70
C LYS A 66 7.05 -7.72 -11.59
N GLY A 67 6.62 -6.90 -12.55
CA GLY A 67 5.59 -7.31 -13.50
C GLY A 67 4.21 -7.51 -12.90
N GLN A 68 4.01 -7.09 -11.64
CA GLN A 68 2.75 -7.29 -10.94
C GLN A 68 1.97 -5.98 -10.87
N LYS A 69 0.65 -6.10 -10.93
CA LYS A 69 -0.23 -4.97 -10.64
C LYS A 69 -0.56 -4.97 -9.16
N VAL A 70 -0.67 -3.76 -8.62
CA VAL A 70 -0.96 -3.56 -7.19
C VAL A 70 -2.16 -2.64 -7.03
N PHE A 71 -2.81 -2.73 -5.89
CA PHE A 71 -3.85 -1.77 -5.52
C PHE A 71 -3.61 -1.31 -4.09
N LEU A 72 -4.23 -0.17 -3.75
CA LEU A 72 -4.00 0.50 -2.47
C LEU A 72 -5.28 0.52 -1.65
N LYS A 73 -5.14 0.34 -0.34
CA LYS A 73 -6.22 0.60 0.61
C LYS A 73 -5.70 1.58 1.64
N TYR A 74 -6.60 2.40 2.19
CA TYR A 74 -6.22 3.50 3.07
C TYR A 74 -6.70 3.27 4.49
N ASP A 75 -6.05 3.95 5.42
CA ASP A 75 -6.50 4.04 6.80
C ASP A 75 -7.10 5.44 7.02
N SER A 76 -7.36 5.80 8.27
CA SER A 76 -7.99 7.08 8.59
C SER A 76 -7.16 8.28 8.17
N GLN A 77 -5.84 8.19 8.22
CA GLN A 77 -4.95 9.28 7.81
C GLN A 77 -4.35 8.96 6.45
N LYS A 78 -4.72 9.75 5.45
CA LYS A 78 -4.34 9.48 4.07
C LYS A 78 -2.90 9.90 3.75
N TYR A 79 -2.42 10.98 4.37
CA TYR A 79 -1.07 11.49 4.09
C TYR A 79 -0.26 11.58 5.36
N ASP A 80 1.05 11.36 5.25
CA ASP A 80 1.95 11.58 6.38
C ASP A 80 2.37 13.05 6.43
N LYS A 81 3.21 13.40 7.40
CA LYS A 81 3.66 14.79 7.57
C LYS A 81 4.49 15.30 6.41
N ASP A 82 5.07 14.40 5.63
CA ASP A 82 5.90 14.75 4.47
C ASP A 82 5.10 14.76 3.17
N GLY A 83 3.79 14.56 3.26
CA GLY A 83 2.93 14.57 2.08
C GLY A 83 2.89 13.27 1.31
N ASN A 84 3.50 12.20 1.81
CA ASN A 84 3.44 10.90 1.16
C ASN A 84 2.07 10.26 1.39
N LEU A 85 1.54 9.64 0.36
CA LEU A 85 0.27 8.92 0.46
C LEU A 85 0.49 7.63 1.24
N GLN A 86 -0.15 7.51 2.39
CA GLN A 86 -0.04 6.33 3.24
C GLN A 86 -1.04 5.28 2.83
N CYS A 87 -0.60 4.04 2.70
CA CYS A 87 -1.50 2.99 2.25
C CYS A 87 -1.07 1.60 2.69
N TYR A 88 -2.01 0.67 2.57
CA TYR A 88 -1.74 -0.76 2.62
C TYR A 88 -1.63 -1.24 1.18
N LEU A 89 -0.53 -1.89 0.85
CA LEU A 89 -0.24 -2.31 -0.52
C LEU A 89 -0.59 -3.78 -0.72
N TYR A 90 -1.38 -4.05 -1.75
CA TYR A 90 -1.79 -5.41 -2.11
C TYR A 90 -1.42 -5.70 -3.55
N LEU A 91 -0.99 -6.92 -3.82
CA LEU A 91 -0.92 -7.40 -5.20
C LEU A 91 -2.32 -7.64 -5.73
N LYS A 92 -2.47 -7.68 -7.03
CA LYS A 92 -3.77 -7.94 -7.66
C LYS A 92 -4.38 -9.25 -7.16
N ASN A 93 -3.56 -10.25 -6.83
CA ASN A 93 -4.02 -11.53 -6.27
C ASN A 93 -4.32 -11.45 -4.77
N LYS A 94 -4.35 -10.22 -4.20
CA LYS A 94 -4.69 -9.92 -2.81
C LYS A 94 -3.61 -10.27 -1.79
N THR A 95 -2.38 -10.49 -2.23
CA THR A 95 -1.25 -10.64 -1.31
C THR A 95 -0.99 -9.31 -0.60
N PHE A 96 -1.03 -9.31 0.72
CA PHE A 96 -0.88 -8.10 1.55
C PHE A 96 0.61 -7.85 1.80
N ILE A 97 1.20 -6.96 1.04
CA ILE A 97 2.66 -6.73 1.06
C ILE A 97 3.13 -6.21 2.41
N ASN A 98 2.42 -5.23 3.03
CA ASN A 98 2.81 -4.71 4.34
C ASN A 98 2.98 -5.85 5.36
N ALA A 99 2.00 -6.74 5.41
CA ALA A 99 2.01 -7.85 6.37
C ALA A 99 3.11 -8.85 6.05
N HIS A 100 3.35 -9.13 4.78
CA HIS A 100 4.40 -10.07 4.38
C HIS A 100 5.80 -9.60 4.75
N LEU A 101 6.06 -8.29 4.65
CA LEU A 101 7.34 -7.73 5.07
C LEU A 101 7.59 -7.98 6.55
N ILE A 102 6.57 -7.76 7.38
CA ILE A 102 6.69 -7.91 8.82
C ILE A 102 6.75 -9.40 9.20
N LYS A 103 5.86 -10.20 8.62
CA LYS A 103 5.78 -11.63 8.90
C LYS A 103 7.09 -12.35 8.58
N ASN A 104 7.75 -11.96 7.51
CA ASN A 104 9.00 -12.58 7.07
C ASN A 104 10.24 -11.97 7.73
N GLY A 105 10.05 -11.08 8.70
CA GLY A 105 11.17 -10.48 9.43
C GLY A 105 11.98 -9.49 8.61
N LEU A 106 11.42 -8.99 7.50
CA LEU A 106 12.13 -8.07 6.61
C LEU A 106 11.93 -6.61 7.01
N ALA A 107 10.95 -6.33 7.87
CA ALA A 107 10.70 -5.02 8.42
C ALA A 107 10.06 -5.18 9.79
N ASN A 108 10.07 -4.10 10.56
CA ASN A 108 9.45 -4.07 11.88
C ASN A 108 8.06 -3.45 11.80
N ALA A 109 7.17 -3.83 12.73
CA ALA A 109 5.90 -3.15 12.88
C ALA A 109 6.16 -1.75 13.46
N ASP A 110 5.58 -0.73 12.85
CA ASP A 110 5.70 0.62 13.37
C ASP A 110 4.77 0.76 14.58
N ILE A 111 5.34 1.11 15.72
CA ILE A 111 4.57 1.28 16.98
C ILE A 111 4.39 2.75 17.33
N SER A 112 4.90 3.67 16.50
CA SER A 112 4.89 5.10 16.80
C SER A 112 3.56 5.78 16.46
N MET A 113 2.66 5.09 15.75
CA MET A 113 1.38 5.65 15.33
C MET A 113 0.30 4.59 15.47
N ASP A 114 -0.95 5.03 15.45
CA ASP A 114 -2.09 4.11 15.46
C ASP A 114 -2.58 3.85 14.04
N TYR A 115 -2.93 2.61 13.76
CA TYR A 115 -3.51 2.21 12.49
C TYR A 115 -4.29 0.90 12.69
N LYS A 116 -5.13 0.58 11.74
CA LYS A 116 -6.08 -0.54 11.85
C LYS A 116 -5.39 -1.87 12.18
N TYR A 117 -4.26 -2.15 11.54
CA TYR A 117 -3.59 -3.45 11.68
C TYR A 117 -2.45 -3.46 12.70
N LYS A 118 -2.35 -2.44 13.55
CA LYS A 118 -1.24 -2.32 14.47
C LYS A 118 -1.05 -3.55 15.36
N SER A 119 -2.12 -3.98 16.03
CA SER A 119 -2.05 -5.14 16.91
C SER A 119 -1.66 -6.41 16.14
N LYS A 120 -2.23 -6.57 14.96
CA LYS A 120 -1.95 -7.72 14.10
C LYS A 120 -0.48 -7.74 13.67
N PHE A 121 0.05 -6.59 13.27
CA PHE A 121 1.45 -6.49 12.82
C PHE A 121 2.42 -6.75 13.97
N ILE A 122 2.11 -6.22 15.15
CA ILE A 122 2.94 -6.47 16.33
C ILE A 122 2.98 -7.97 16.65
N SER A 123 1.85 -8.66 16.52
CA SER A 123 1.79 -10.09 16.83
C SER A 123 2.47 -10.97 15.77
N MET A 124 2.77 -10.44 14.61
CA MET A 124 3.43 -11.19 13.53
C MET A 124 4.95 -11.28 13.69
N ARG A 125 5.52 -10.47 14.54
CA ARG A 125 6.98 -10.40 14.70
C ARG A 125 7.54 -11.61 15.38
#